data_aec52003a58f56c104f9a4b9d075e6ce
#
_entry.id   aec52003a58f56c104f9a4b9d075e6ce
#
_cell.length_a   1.000
_cell.length_b   1.000
_cell.length_c   1.000
_cell.angle_alpha   90.00
_cell.angle_beta   90.00
_cell.angle_gamma   90.00
#
_symmetry.space_group_name_H-M   'P 1'
#
loop_
_entity.id
_entity.type
_entity.pdbx_description
1 polymer ?
#
loop_
_entity_poly.entity_id
_entity_poly.type
_entity_poly.pdbx_seq_one_letter_code
_entity_poly.pdbx_strand_id
1 'polypeptide(L)'
;MGDCFIVGTCLWILIYPFYAWRKRKGAKKTVGTIIRVLMWVYIWFYFAWGLNYFRFPFYERTGIAKAAFSAEKFQDFLTGYVGKLNESYSKAGDTLSGWYLERYTTAGPMSKIPVAGVIQEGYGKMASRFGLVEPGKFLRVKPMLWSRLMSRVAVTGYMGPFFTEFNLNQELLSVEYPFTYAHELAHRLGIASEAEANLYAYLVTSAAQEPAIRFSGYFSMLGYVVNNARRLLTEEQYQEIVKRIRPEIVELYNSHLLYWREKYNPGMGQIQHQVYNAYLKGNQVSSGTKNYSEVIGLLMSLQEDRIFQVGSVLQFPGTALL
;
A
#
# COMPACT_ATOMS: atom_id res chain seq x y z
N MET A 1 12.81 -15.20 -5.98
CA MET A 1 12.46 -16.61 -5.67
C MET A 1 10.96 -16.84 -5.75
N GLY A 2 10.11 -15.96 -5.17
CA GLY A 2 8.65 -16.14 -5.14
C GLY A 2 8.01 -16.33 -6.51
N ASP A 3 8.30 -15.44 -7.46
CA ASP A 3 7.76 -15.54 -8.82
C ASP A 3 8.15 -16.84 -9.52
N CYS A 4 9.42 -17.26 -9.37
CA CYS A 4 9.90 -18.51 -9.95
C CYS A 4 9.19 -19.72 -9.31
N PHE A 5 8.92 -19.67 -8.01
CA PHE A 5 8.18 -20.72 -7.30
C PHE A 5 6.74 -20.82 -7.80
N ILE A 6 6.05 -19.68 -7.94
CA ILE A 6 4.65 -19.65 -8.44
C ILE A 6 4.60 -20.15 -9.87
N VAL A 7 5.43 -19.59 -10.77
CA VAL A 7 5.48 -20.00 -12.17
C VAL A 7 5.87 -21.48 -12.29
N GLY A 8 6.88 -21.91 -11.55
CA GLY A 8 7.30 -23.33 -11.55
C GLY A 8 6.20 -24.27 -11.07
N THR A 9 5.46 -23.90 -10.03
CA THR A 9 4.32 -24.69 -9.52
C THR A 9 3.18 -24.75 -10.55
N CYS A 10 2.84 -23.62 -11.18
CA CYS A 10 1.83 -23.58 -12.23
C CYS A 10 2.22 -24.44 -13.44
N LEU A 11 3.45 -24.30 -13.93
CA LEU A 11 3.97 -25.12 -15.03
C LEU A 11 3.98 -26.61 -14.66
N TRP A 12 4.37 -26.95 -13.44
CA TRP A 12 4.36 -28.32 -12.97
C TRP A 12 2.94 -28.90 -12.95
N ILE A 13 1.92 -28.16 -12.47
CA ILE A 13 0.51 -28.57 -12.47
C ILE A 13 0.01 -28.84 -13.90
N LEU A 14 0.43 -28.03 -14.87
CA LEU A 14 0.03 -28.20 -16.28
C LEU A 14 0.73 -29.38 -16.95
N ILE A 15 2.01 -29.59 -16.68
CA ILE A 15 2.83 -30.60 -17.36
C ILE A 15 2.69 -31.99 -16.72
N TYR A 16 2.53 -32.05 -15.38
CA TYR A 16 2.52 -33.31 -14.67
C TYR A 16 1.41 -34.29 -15.11
N PRO A 17 0.16 -33.88 -15.42
CA PRO A 17 -0.87 -34.78 -15.93
C PRO A 17 -0.46 -35.46 -17.24
N PHE A 18 0.17 -34.71 -18.16
CA PHE A 18 0.67 -35.25 -19.43
C PHE A 18 1.80 -36.27 -19.20
N TYR A 19 2.76 -35.92 -18.33
CA TYR A 19 3.81 -36.86 -17.92
C TYR A 19 3.23 -38.14 -17.29
N ALA A 20 2.26 -38.01 -16.39
CA ALA A 20 1.62 -39.14 -15.72
C ALA A 20 0.87 -40.03 -16.71
N TRP A 21 0.19 -39.44 -17.69
CA TRP A 21 -0.47 -40.15 -18.78
C TRP A 21 0.55 -40.96 -19.63
N ARG A 22 1.63 -40.30 -20.03
CA ARG A 22 2.71 -40.98 -20.81
C ARG A 22 3.33 -42.13 -20.02
N LYS A 23 3.45 -42.04 -18.73
CA LYS A 23 3.96 -43.10 -17.84
C LYS A 23 2.85 -44.07 -17.39
N ARG A 24 1.67 -44.02 -17.98
CA ARG A 24 0.52 -44.89 -17.67
C ARG A 24 0.15 -44.92 -16.17
N LYS A 25 0.38 -43.83 -15.45
CA LYS A 25 -0.05 -43.69 -14.06
C LYS A 25 -1.59 -43.54 -14.02
N GLY A 26 -2.27 -44.30 -13.18
CA GLY A 26 -3.71 -44.20 -13.05
C GLY A 26 -4.20 -42.79 -12.62
N ALA A 27 -5.37 -42.38 -13.09
CA ALA A 27 -5.94 -41.04 -12.82
C ALA A 27 -6.00 -40.71 -11.32
N LYS A 28 -6.44 -41.62 -10.47
CA LYS A 28 -6.47 -41.46 -9.01
C LYS A 28 -5.11 -41.10 -8.42
N LYS A 29 -4.03 -41.77 -8.88
CA LYS A 29 -2.67 -41.51 -8.42
C LYS A 29 -2.17 -40.13 -8.89
N THR A 30 -2.52 -39.75 -10.12
CA THR A 30 -2.17 -38.43 -10.68
C THR A 30 -2.84 -37.31 -9.91
N VAL A 31 -4.16 -37.37 -9.72
CA VAL A 31 -4.92 -36.39 -8.94
C VAL A 31 -4.44 -36.33 -7.49
N GLY A 32 -4.22 -37.46 -6.85
CA GLY A 32 -3.71 -37.51 -5.47
C GLY A 32 -2.31 -36.91 -5.32
N THR A 33 -1.46 -36.95 -6.36
CA THR A 33 -0.16 -36.26 -6.32
C THR A 33 -0.32 -34.75 -6.46
N ILE A 34 -1.20 -34.27 -7.34
CA ILE A 34 -1.49 -32.85 -7.49
C ILE A 34 -2.05 -32.28 -6.19
N ILE A 35 -3.03 -32.95 -5.59
CA ILE A 35 -3.62 -32.53 -4.30
C ILE A 35 -2.54 -32.42 -3.21
N ARG A 36 -1.64 -33.40 -3.10
CA ARG A 36 -0.54 -33.33 -2.10
C ARG A 36 0.38 -32.14 -2.32
N VAL A 37 0.75 -31.82 -3.57
CA VAL A 37 1.56 -30.64 -3.86
C VAL A 37 0.81 -29.36 -3.49
N LEU A 38 -0.46 -29.24 -3.88
CA LEU A 38 -1.30 -28.09 -3.51
C LEU A 38 -1.46 -27.94 -1.99
N MET A 39 -1.60 -29.03 -1.25
CA MET A 39 -1.62 -29.03 0.21
C MET A 39 -0.30 -28.48 0.80
N TRP A 40 0.84 -28.91 0.27
CA TRP A 40 2.13 -28.39 0.70
C TRP A 40 2.29 -26.91 0.38
N VAL A 41 1.87 -26.46 -0.80
CA VAL A 41 1.87 -25.03 -1.18
C VAL A 41 0.97 -24.24 -0.23
N TYR A 42 -0.21 -24.76 0.10
CA TYR A 42 -1.14 -24.15 1.05
C TYR A 42 -0.56 -24.04 2.47
N ILE A 43 0.02 -25.14 2.99
CA ILE A 43 0.69 -25.13 4.30
C ILE A 43 1.84 -24.14 4.30
N TRP A 44 2.67 -24.14 3.27
CA TRP A 44 3.78 -23.20 3.15
C TRP A 44 3.32 -21.75 3.10
N PHE A 45 2.24 -21.44 2.38
CA PHE A 45 1.63 -20.12 2.37
C PHE A 45 1.30 -19.63 3.78
N TYR A 46 0.58 -20.46 4.57
CA TYR A 46 0.19 -20.06 5.91
C TYR A 46 1.39 -19.87 6.84
N PHE A 47 2.35 -20.79 6.84
CA PHE A 47 3.55 -20.65 7.68
C PHE A 47 4.44 -19.49 7.26
N ALA A 48 4.56 -19.23 5.97
CA ALA A 48 5.41 -18.14 5.49
C ALA A 48 4.81 -16.75 5.75
N TRP A 49 3.48 -16.62 5.59
CA TRP A 49 2.85 -15.30 5.73
C TRP A 49 1.35 -15.35 6.11
N GLY A 50 0.58 -16.32 5.65
CA GLY A 50 -0.88 -16.37 5.76
C GLY A 50 -1.42 -16.28 7.19
N LEU A 51 -0.64 -16.66 8.20
CA LEU A 51 -1.02 -16.50 9.62
C LEU A 51 -1.25 -15.04 10.01
N ASN A 52 -0.73 -14.07 9.26
CA ASN A 52 -0.96 -12.64 9.51
C ASN A 52 -2.42 -12.23 9.32
N TYR A 53 -3.23 -13.00 8.58
CA TYR A 53 -4.66 -12.75 8.48
C TYR A 53 -5.42 -12.95 9.80
N PHE A 54 -4.83 -13.68 10.75
CA PHE A 54 -5.42 -13.96 12.06
C PHE A 54 -4.90 -13.01 13.16
N ARG A 55 -4.14 -11.97 12.80
CA ARG A 55 -3.71 -10.95 13.76
C ARG A 55 -4.91 -10.13 14.23
N PHE A 56 -4.85 -9.70 15.48
CA PHE A 56 -5.86 -8.78 16.00
C PHE A 56 -6.00 -7.53 15.13
N PRO A 57 -7.24 -7.05 14.90
CA PRO A 57 -7.49 -5.81 14.18
C PRO A 57 -6.78 -4.61 14.83
N PHE A 58 -6.60 -3.54 14.06
CA PHE A 58 -5.90 -2.33 14.47
C PHE A 58 -6.29 -1.84 15.86
N TYR A 59 -7.58 -1.64 16.11
CA TYR A 59 -8.07 -1.08 17.37
C TYR A 59 -7.79 -1.97 18.58
N GLU A 60 -7.94 -3.27 18.44
CA GLU A 60 -7.65 -4.24 19.53
C GLU A 60 -6.14 -4.34 19.80
N ARG A 61 -5.32 -4.30 18.74
CA ARG A 61 -3.87 -4.41 18.86
C ARG A 61 -3.23 -3.17 19.44
N THR A 62 -3.76 -1.98 19.12
CA THR A 62 -3.17 -0.71 19.52
C THR A 62 -3.80 -0.10 20.77
N GLY A 63 -4.99 -0.55 21.15
CA GLY A 63 -5.79 0.05 22.23
C GLY A 63 -6.37 1.42 21.89
N ILE A 64 -6.24 1.88 20.63
CA ILE A 64 -6.80 3.15 20.18
C ILE A 64 -8.32 3.01 20.02
N ALA A 65 -9.07 3.94 20.59
CA ALA A 65 -10.52 3.95 20.44
C ALA A 65 -10.93 4.34 19.00
N LYS A 66 -11.93 3.67 18.48
CA LYS A 66 -12.49 4.04 17.18
C LYS A 66 -13.18 5.39 17.27
N ALA A 67 -12.77 6.38 16.45
CA ALA A 67 -13.41 7.68 16.39
C ALA A 67 -14.88 7.57 15.97
N ALA A 68 -15.75 8.29 16.66
CA ALA A 68 -17.10 8.51 16.19
C ALA A 68 -17.07 9.53 15.06
N PHE A 69 -17.77 9.23 13.96
CA PHE A 69 -17.87 10.17 12.84
C PHE A 69 -18.61 11.45 13.29
N SER A 70 -17.98 12.60 13.00
CA SER A 70 -18.57 13.92 13.08
C SER A 70 -18.19 14.70 11.83
N ALA A 71 -19.16 15.33 11.17
CA ALA A 71 -18.91 16.13 9.97
C ALA A 71 -17.94 17.30 10.26
N GLU A 72 -18.07 17.94 11.43
CA GLU A 72 -17.20 19.02 11.89
C GLU A 72 -15.75 18.53 12.05
N LYS A 73 -15.53 17.46 12.82
CA LYS A 73 -14.20 16.87 13.00
C LYS A 73 -13.58 16.42 11.68
N PHE A 74 -14.41 15.92 10.77
CA PHE A 74 -13.94 15.53 9.45
C PHE A 74 -13.52 16.74 8.60
N GLN A 75 -14.25 17.85 8.68
CA GLN A 75 -13.85 19.11 8.03
C GLN A 75 -12.55 19.68 8.59
N ASP A 76 -12.35 19.60 9.90
CA ASP A 76 -11.09 20.00 10.56
C ASP A 76 -9.92 19.12 10.07
N PHE A 77 -10.14 17.80 10.02
CA PHE A 77 -9.17 16.88 9.45
C PHE A 77 -8.82 17.26 8.01
N LEU A 78 -9.83 17.51 7.15
CA LEU A 78 -9.62 17.87 5.75
C LEU A 78 -8.85 19.19 5.60
N THR A 79 -9.19 20.19 6.41
CA THR A 79 -8.52 21.49 6.40
C THR A 79 -7.04 21.34 6.78
N GLY A 80 -6.75 20.59 7.83
CA GLY A 80 -5.38 20.28 8.25
C GLY A 80 -4.61 19.48 7.21
N TYR A 81 -5.25 18.48 6.61
CA TYR A 81 -4.65 17.65 5.57
C TYR A 81 -4.28 18.48 4.32
N VAL A 82 -5.21 19.29 3.81
CA VAL A 82 -4.98 20.13 2.62
C VAL A 82 -3.88 21.16 2.89
N GLY A 83 -3.85 21.76 4.08
CA GLY A 83 -2.77 22.67 4.48
C GLY A 83 -1.39 21.99 4.39
N LYS A 84 -1.25 20.81 4.98
CA LYS A 84 0.01 20.04 4.97
C LYS A 84 0.36 19.50 3.57
N LEU A 85 -0.62 19.10 2.77
CA LEU A 85 -0.41 18.72 1.37
C LEU A 85 0.20 19.89 0.58
N ASN A 86 -0.40 21.08 0.67
CA ASN A 86 0.09 22.29 -0.01
C ASN A 86 1.49 22.68 0.46
N GLU A 87 1.74 22.63 1.78
CA GLU A 87 3.05 22.90 2.37
C GLU A 87 4.12 21.90 1.88
N SER A 88 3.79 20.60 1.86
CA SER A 88 4.72 19.56 1.42
C SER A 88 5.09 19.70 -0.06
N TYR A 89 4.14 20.11 -0.91
CA TYR A 89 4.40 20.43 -2.31
C TYR A 89 5.34 21.64 -2.44
N SER A 90 5.09 22.72 -1.70
CA SER A 90 5.94 23.93 -1.75
C SER A 90 7.40 23.66 -1.36
N LYS A 91 7.61 22.82 -0.34
CA LYS A 91 8.95 22.41 0.10
C LYS A 91 9.67 21.47 -0.89
N ALA A 92 8.91 20.71 -1.65
CA ALA A 92 9.43 19.77 -2.64
C ALA A 92 9.55 20.39 -4.05
N GLY A 93 8.72 21.41 -4.36
CA GLY A 93 8.46 21.89 -5.70
C GLY A 93 9.62 22.63 -6.38
N ASP A 94 10.41 23.41 -5.65
CA ASP A 94 11.49 24.22 -6.24
C ASP A 94 12.64 23.37 -6.81
N THR A 95 12.77 22.14 -6.35
CA THR A 95 13.79 21.18 -6.82
C THR A 95 13.23 20.07 -7.72
N LEU A 96 11.90 19.88 -7.81
CA LEU A 96 11.33 18.60 -8.19
C LEU A 96 10.15 18.65 -9.18
N SER A 97 9.65 19.82 -9.59
CA SER A 97 8.36 19.94 -10.30
C SER A 97 8.27 19.20 -11.64
N GLY A 98 9.39 18.99 -12.33
CA GLY A 98 9.39 18.35 -13.67
C GLY A 98 9.35 16.82 -13.65
N TRP A 99 9.84 16.15 -12.62
CA TRP A 99 10.07 14.70 -12.64
C TRP A 99 9.06 13.87 -11.83
N TYR A 100 8.12 14.45 -11.15
CA TYR A 100 7.11 13.70 -10.39
C TYR A 100 6.32 12.71 -11.24
N LEU A 101 6.02 13.08 -12.48
CA LEU A 101 5.30 12.23 -13.44
C LEU A 101 6.22 11.35 -14.29
N GLU A 102 7.54 11.42 -14.09
CA GLU A 102 8.44 10.46 -14.70
C GLU A 102 8.35 9.11 -14.00
N ARG A 103 8.50 8.05 -14.77
CA ARG A 103 8.60 6.71 -14.18
C ARG A 103 9.81 6.63 -13.28
N TYR A 104 9.64 5.99 -12.13
CA TYR A 104 10.77 5.70 -11.26
C TYR A 104 11.79 4.81 -11.99
N THR A 105 13.03 5.23 -12.00
CA THR A 105 14.17 4.45 -12.51
C THR A 105 15.34 4.55 -11.55
N THR A 106 16.22 3.56 -11.57
CA THR A 106 17.44 3.56 -10.73
C THR A 106 18.46 4.64 -11.12
N ALA A 107 18.27 5.31 -12.25
CA ALA A 107 19.09 6.45 -12.71
C ALA A 107 18.36 7.80 -12.59
N GLY A 108 17.06 7.80 -12.27
CA GLY A 108 16.24 9.00 -12.15
C GLY A 108 16.49 9.80 -10.87
N PRO A 109 15.92 11.01 -10.76
CA PRO A 109 16.09 11.89 -9.61
C PRO A 109 15.69 11.25 -8.27
N MET A 110 14.57 10.54 -8.22
CA MET A 110 14.08 9.87 -7.01
C MET A 110 15.05 8.81 -6.49
N SER A 111 15.87 8.18 -7.34
CA SER A 111 16.83 7.16 -6.90
C SER A 111 18.01 7.74 -6.08
N LYS A 112 18.23 9.05 -6.17
CA LYS A 112 19.25 9.77 -5.37
C LYS A 112 18.77 10.02 -3.94
N ILE A 113 17.47 9.87 -3.69
CA ILE A 113 16.87 10.02 -2.36
C ILE A 113 16.93 8.66 -1.67
N PRO A 114 17.38 8.56 -0.41
CA PRO A 114 17.52 7.31 0.31
C PRO A 114 16.16 6.77 0.82
N VAL A 115 15.18 6.59 -0.10
CA VAL A 115 13.79 6.20 0.19
C VAL A 115 13.73 4.99 1.12
N ALA A 116 14.48 3.94 0.80
CA ALA A 116 14.47 2.70 1.58
C ALA A 116 14.93 2.94 3.03
N GLY A 117 16.02 3.69 3.22
CA GLY A 117 16.57 3.97 4.54
C GLY A 117 15.62 4.81 5.40
N VAL A 118 15.08 5.90 4.82
CA VAL A 118 14.14 6.78 5.51
C VAL A 118 12.88 6.04 5.94
N ILE A 119 12.30 5.22 5.05
CA ILE A 119 11.09 4.46 5.35
C ILE A 119 11.35 3.37 6.39
N GLN A 120 12.46 2.63 6.29
CA GLN A 120 12.83 1.63 7.28
C GLN A 120 13.05 2.23 8.66
N GLU A 121 13.73 3.37 8.75
CA GLU A 121 13.91 4.10 10.00
C GLU A 121 12.57 4.55 10.58
N GLY A 122 11.67 5.09 9.74
CA GLY A 122 10.32 5.47 10.15
C GLY A 122 9.53 4.31 10.73
N TYR A 123 9.55 3.13 10.08
CA TYR A 123 8.92 1.92 10.62
C TYR A 123 9.56 1.46 11.92
N GLY A 124 10.88 1.50 12.04
CA GLY A 124 11.58 1.15 13.28
C GLY A 124 11.12 1.98 14.46
N LYS A 125 10.94 3.30 14.26
CA LYS A 125 10.47 4.23 15.31
C LYS A 125 9.04 3.95 15.78
N MET A 126 8.17 3.45 14.90
CA MET A 126 6.76 3.21 15.25
C MET A 126 6.43 1.74 15.53
N ALA A 127 7.36 0.81 15.31
CA ALA A 127 7.10 -0.63 15.39
C ALA A 127 6.54 -1.04 16.76
N SER A 128 7.17 -0.64 17.86
CA SER A 128 6.72 -0.97 19.22
C SER A 128 5.35 -0.39 19.54
N ARG A 129 5.08 0.84 19.11
CA ARG A 129 3.81 1.54 19.39
C ARG A 129 2.61 0.85 18.75
N PHE A 130 2.78 0.33 17.54
CA PHE A 130 1.70 -0.28 16.77
C PHE A 130 1.76 -1.81 16.74
N GLY A 131 2.64 -2.41 17.53
CA GLY A 131 2.81 -3.88 17.56
C GLY A 131 3.24 -4.45 16.21
N LEU A 132 4.09 -3.72 15.47
CA LEU A 132 4.66 -4.17 14.20
C LEU A 132 5.95 -4.93 14.44
N VAL A 133 6.31 -5.78 13.50
CA VAL A 133 7.64 -6.37 13.42
C VAL A 133 8.64 -5.29 12.98
N GLU A 134 9.80 -5.23 13.62
CA GLU A 134 10.84 -4.29 13.19
C GLU A 134 11.38 -4.65 11.80
N PRO A 135 11.64 -3.64 10.95
CA PRO A 135 12.26 -3.89 9.64
C PRO A 135 13.64 -4.53 9.81
N GLY A 136 13.88 -5.65 9.15
CA GLY A 136 15.20 -6.27 9.13
C GLY A 136 16.22 -5.43 8.34
N LYS A 137 17.52 -5.63 8.63
CA LYS A 137 18.62 -4.86 8.02
C LYS A 137 18.72 -5.03 6.49
N PHE A 138 18.26 -6.15 5.94
CA PHE A 138 18.40 -6.49 4.52
C PHE A 138 17.03 -6.55 3.84
N LEU A 139 16.52 -5.40 3.43
CA LEU A 139 15.30 -5.30 2.65
C LEU A 139 15.65 -5.01 1.20
N ARG A 140 15.49 -6.02 0.33
CA ARG A 140 15.58 -5.82 -1.12
C ARG A 140 14.17 -5.73 -1.71
N VAL A 141 13.87 -4.58 -2.26
CA VAL A 141 12.76 -4.41 -3.20
C VAL A 141 13.13 -5.08 -4.52
N LYS A 142 12.19 -5.75 -5.13
CA LYS A 142 12.39 -6.35 -6.45
C LYS A 142 11.55 -5.63 -7.50
N PRO A 143 12.05 -5.49 -8.72
CA PRO A 143 11.21 -5.09 -9.83
C PRO A 143 10.18 -6.19 -10.11
N MET A 144 8.94 -5.83 -10.27
CA MET A 144 7.84 -6.73 -10.61
C MET A 144 8.04 -7.29 -12.02
N LEU A 145 8.05 -8.61 -12.15
CA LEU A 145 8.37 -9.29 -13.40
C LEU A 145 7.40 -8.94 -14.54
N TRP A 146 6.09 -8.85 -14.23
CA TRP A 146 5.01 -8.61 -15.20
C TRP A 146 4.42 -7.20 -15.08
N SER A 147 5.25 -6.17 -14.85
CA SER A 147 4.80 -4.80 -14.59
C SER A 147 3.73 -4.31 -15.54
N ARG A 148 3.95 -4.44 -16.87
CA ARG A 148 2.96 -4.00 -17.88
C ARG A 148 1.62 -4.73 -17.79
N LEU A 149 1.64 -6.02 -17.45
CA LEU A 149 0.42 -6.81 -17.26
C LEU A 149 -0.29 -6.38 -15.97
N MET A 150 0.46 -6.19 -14.91
CA MET A 150 -0.05 -5.74 -13.61
C MET A 150 -0.60 -4.31 -13.67
N SER A 151 -0.02 -3.44 -14.46
CA SER A 151 -0.55 -2.09 -14.72
C SER A 151 -1.95 -2.12 -15.36
N ARG A 152 -2.24 -3.14 -16.19
CA ARG A 152 -3.58 -3.30 -16.79
C ARG A 152 -4.67 -3.61 -15.76
N VAL A 153 -4.31 -4.03 -14.57
CA VAL A 153 -5.23 -4.32 -13.46
C VAL A 153 -4.97 -3.41 -12.26
N ALA A 154 -4.26 -2.28 -12.46
CA ALA A 154 -3.94 -1.26 -11.46
C ALA A 154 -3.18 -1.79 -10.23
N VAL A 155 -2.33 -2.81 -10.39
CA VAL A 155 -1.46 -3.32 -9.32
C VAL A 155 -0.11 -2.61 -9.39
N THR A 156 0.17 -1.81 -8.36
CA THR A 156 1.38 -0.97 -8.25
C THR A 156 2.50 -1.65 -7.47
N GLY A 157 2.16 -2.59 -6.60
CA GLY A 157 3.09 -3.41 -5.85
C GLY A 157 2.41 -4.69 -5.38
N TYR A 158 3.18 -5.64 -4.89
CA TYR A 158 2.66 -6.78 -4.13
C TYR A 158 3.73 -7.41 -3.25
N MET A 159 3.30 -7.90 -2.11
CA MET A 159 4.13 -8.73 -1.23
C MET A 159 3.93 -10.20 -1.61
N GLY A 160 5.04 -10.89 -1.96
CA GLY A 160 5.05 -12.31 -2.27
C GLY A 160 5.02 -13.17 -1.00
N PRO A 161 3.93 -13.90 -0.71
CA PRO A 161 3.71 -14.52 0.59
C PRO A 161 4.65 -15.70 0.89
N PHE A 162 5.23 -16.33 -0.13
CA PHE A 162 6.03 -17.55 0.05
C PHE A 162 7.47 -17.30 0.54
N PHE A 163 8.03 -16.14 0.25
CA PHE A 163 9.41 -15.78 0.61
C PHE A 163 9.52 -14.37 1.21
N THR A 164 8.41 -13.77 1.57
CA THR A 164 8.33 -12.42 2.17
C THR A 164 9.09 -11.36 1.36
N GLU A 165 9.09 -11.51 0.04
CA GLU A 165 9.67 -10.55 -0.89
C GLU A 165 8.58 -9.57 -1.33
N PHE A 166 8.90 -8.28 -1.41
CA PHE A 166 7.96 -7.34 -2.00
C PHE A 166 8.49 -6.78 -3.33
N ASN A 167 7.56 -6.58 -4.24
CA ASN A 167 7.83 -6.27 -5.63
C ASN A 167 7.11 -4.98 -6.00
N LEU A 168 7.81 -4.06 -6.64
CA LEU A 168 7.25 -2.81 -7.12
C LEU A 168 7.15 -2.80 -8.64
N ASN A 169 6.03 -2.26 -9.13
CA ASN A 169 5.78 -2.11 -10.55
C ASN A 169 6.79 -1.13 -11.16
N GLN A 170 7.43 -1.54 -12.26
CA GLN A 170 8.43 -0.72 -12.96
C GLN A 170 7.81 0.47 -13.72
N GLU A 171 6.49 0.56 -13.77
CA GLU A 171 5.76 1.69 -14.35
C GLU A 171 5.29 2.71 -13.30
N LEU A 172 5.67 2.54 -12.02
CA LEU A 172 5.40 3.53 -10.97
C LEU A 172 5.99 4.89 -11.34
N LEU A 173 5.20 5.92 -11.10
CA LEU A 173 5.68 7.30 -11.18
C LEU A 173 6.53 7.64 -9.95
N SER A 174 7.48 8.55 -10.13
CA SER A 174 8.38 8.96 -9.05
C SER A 174 7.63 9.50 -7.83
N VAL A 175 6.50 10.20 -8.02
CA VAL A 175 5.68 10.73 -6.93
C VAL A 175 5.05 9.62 -6.07
N GLU A 176 4.74 8.46 -6.64
CA GLU A 176 4.07 7.35 -5.93
C GLU A 176 5.07 6.39 -5.26
N TYR A 177 6.29 6.32 -5.78
CA TYR A 177 7.26 5.30 -5.41
C TYR A 177 7.53 5.22 -3.89
N PRO A 178 7.77 6.32 -3.15
CA PRO A 178 8.00 6.25 -1.71
C PRO A 178 6.81 5.69 -0.93
N PHE A 179 5.60 6.13 -1.27
CA PHE A 179 4.39 5.64 -0.59
C PHE A 179 4.15 4.15 -0.89
N THR A 180 4.25 3.74 -2.16
CA THR A 180 4.07 2.34 -2.55
C THR A 180 5.14 1.45 -1.91
N TYR A 181 6.39 1.92 -1.84
CA TYR A 181 7.45 1.22 -1.09
C TYR A 181 7.05 1.01 0.38
N ALA A 182 6.57 2.05 1.05
CA ALA A 182 6.16 1.97 2.44
C ALA A 182 4.96 1.04 2.63
N HIS A 183 3.99 1.07 1.72
CA HIS A 183 2.81 0.21 1.73
C HIS A 183 3.19 -1.28 1.62
N GLU A 184 4.00 -1.65 0.65
CA GLU A 184 4.44 -3.04 0.48
C GLU A 184 5.34 -3.51 1.64
N LEU A 185 6.10 -2.59 2.21
CA LEU A 185 6.86 -2.90 3.42
C LEU A 185 5.93 -3.18 4.61
N ALA A 186 4.81 -2.47 4.77
CA ALA A 186 3.82 -2.79 5.80
C ALA A 186 3.32 -4.23 5.70
N HIS A 187 2.99 -4.68 4.48
CA HIS A 187 2.61 -6.07 4.27
C HIS A 187 3.72 -7.05 4.66
N ARG A 188 4.96 -6.73 4.32
CA ARG A 188 6.10 -7.55 4.73
C ARG A 188 6.27 -7.60 6.25
N LEU A 189 5.94 -6.52 6.97
CA LEU A 189 5.96 -6.46 8.44
C LEU A 189 4.74 -7.13 9.09
N GLY A 190 3.95 -7.87 8.31
CA GLY A 190 2.85 -8.71 8.78
C GLY A 190 1.50 -8.00 8.84
N ILE A 191 1.32 -6.89 8.14
CA ILE A 191 0.03 -6.20 8.02
C ILE A 191 -0.72 -6.76 6.82
N ALA A 192 -1.85 -7.45 7.07
CA ALA A 192 -2.70 -8.01 6.03
C ALA A 192 -3.80 -7.05 5.54
N SER A 193 -4.15 -6.06 6.36
CA SER A 193 -5.17 -5.06 6.05
C SER A 193 -4.62 -3.98 5.13
N GLU A 194 -5.27 -3.75 3.99
CA GLU A 194 -4.93 -2.67 3.04
C GLU A 194 -5.10 -1.29 3.67
N ALA A 195 -6.14 -1.11 4.51
CA ALA A 195 -6.36 0.15 5.21
C ALA A 195 -5.23 0.45 6.19
N GLU A 196 -4.77 -0.57 6.93
CA GLU A 196 -3.63 -0.41 7.82
C GLU A 196 -2.32 -0.20 7.07
N ALA A 197 -2.10 -0.92 5.95
CA ALA A 197 -0.92 -0.73 5.12
C ALA A 197 -0.84 0.70 4.57
N ASN A 198 -1.96 1.24 4.08
CA ASN A 198 -2.06 2.64 3.67
C ASN A 198 -1.85 3.61 4.83
N LEU A 199 -2.43 3.33 6.01
CA LEU A 199 -2.21 4.14 7.21
C LEU A 199 -0.73 4.24 7.57
N TYR A 200 -0.06 3.10 7.70
CA TYR A 200 1.35 3.06 8.09
C TYR A 200 2.25 3.68 7.02
N ALA A 201 1.96 3.44 5.73
CA ALA A 201 2.67 4.10 4.64
C ALA A 201 2.54 5.63 4.74
N TYR A 202 1.32 6.13 4.98
CA TYR A 202 1.09 7.56 5.18
C TYR A 202 1.85 8.10 6.40
N LEU A 203 1.77 7.44 7.54
CA LEU A 203 2.43 7.90 8.77
C LEU A 203 3.95 8.02 8.57
N VAL A 204 4.58 7.00 7.96
CA VAL A 204 6.02 6.99 7.74
C VAL A 204 6.44 8.03 6.71
N THR A 205 5.73 8.12 5.59
CA THR A 205 6.10 9.04 4.51
C THR A 205 5.79 10.49 4.86
N SER A 206 4.61 10.78 5.44
CA SER A 206 4.23 12.16 5.81
C SER A 206 5.08 12.76 6.92
N ALA A 207 5.70 11.93 7.76
CA ALA A 207 6.61 12.35 8.82
C ALA A 207 8.08 12.45 8.34
N ALA A 208 8.39 12.03 7.12
CA ALA A 208 9.76 12.07 6.60
C ALA A 208 10.29 13.50 6.52
N GLN A 209 11.58 13.66 6.80
CA GLN A 209 12.27 14.96 6.66
C GLN A 209 12.46 15.31 5.17
N GLU A 210 12.69 14.31 4.35
CA GLU A 210 12.88 14.43 2.91
C GLU A 210 11.59 14.95 2.23
N PRO A 211 11.62 16.15 1.62
CA PRO A 211 10.40 16.78 1.10
C PRO A 211 9.67 15.94 0.06
N ALA A 212 10.40 15.25 -0.83
CA ALA A 212 9.80 14.40 -1.86
C ALA A 212 9.09 13.18 -1.30
N ILE A 213 9.64 12.55 -0.25
CA ILE A 213 9.00 11.42 0.44
C ILE A 213 7.76 11.91 1.18
N ARG A 214 7.85 13.06 1.84
CA ARG A 214 6.72 13.67 2.55
C ARG A 214 5.57 14.02 1.60
N PHE A 215 5.88 14.65 0.47
CA PHE A 215 4.87 14.96 -0.54
C PHE A 215 4.24 13.69 -1.10
N SER A 216 5.03 12.65 -1.40
CA SER A 216 4.50 11.34 -1.83
C SER A 216 3.43 10.80 -0.89
N GLY A 217 3.63 10.91 0.43
CA GLY A 217 2.66 10.48 1.44
C GLY A 217 1.32 11.19 1.33
N TYR A 218 1.35 12.52 1.30
CA TYR A 218 0.13 13.32 1.14
C TYR A 218 -0.51 13.11 -0.24
N PHE A 219 0.28 13.12 -1.30
CA PHE A 219 -0.22 12.96 -2.66
C PHE A 219 -0.94 11.62 -2.86
N SER A 220 -0.36 10.52 -2.40
CA SER A 220 -0.94 9.18 -2.56
C SER A 220 -2.23 8.98 -1.77
N MET A 221 -2.39 9.70 -0.65
CA MET A 221 -3.62 9.68 0.15
C MET A 221 -4.72 10.59 -0.40
N LEU A 222 -4.41 11.52 -1.33
CA LEU A 222 -5.36 12.53 -1.82
C LEU A 222 -6.65 11.90 -2.38
N GLY A 223 -6.54 10.82 -3.13
CA GLY A 223 -7.71 10.12 -3.68
C GLY A 223 -8.65 9.58 -2.61
N TYR A 224 -8.11 9.01 -1.53
CA TYR A 224 -8.92 8.53 -0.40
C TYR A 224 -9.62 9.68 0.32
N VAL A 225 -8.89 10.76 0.54
CA VAL A 225 -9.41 11.96 1.23
C VAL A 225 -10.53 12.61 0.41
N VAL A 226 -10.29 12.89 -0.86
CA VAL A 226 -11.26 13.53 -1.77
C VAL A 226 -12.51 12.66 -1.97
N ASN A 227 -12.35 11.34 -2.17
CA ASN A 227 -13.47 10.43 -2.33
C ASN A 227 -14.34 10.33 -1.05
N ASN A 228 -13.73 10.34 0.14
CA ASN A 228 -14.49 10.37 1.39
C ASN A 228 -15.16 11.75 1.60
N ALA A 229 -14.48 12.85 1.28
CA ALA A 229 -15.07 14.18 1.34
C ALA A 229 -16.33 14.29 0.46
N ARG A 230 -16.25 13.83 -0.79
CA ARG A 230 -17.40 13.83 -1.72
C ARG A 230 -18.58 12.98 -1.23
N ARG A 231 -18.32 11.95 -0.43
CA ARG A 231 -19.38 11.04 0.08
C ARG A 231 -20.03 11.52 1.38
N LEU A 232 -19.31 12.28 2.17
CA LEU A 232 -19.65 12.60 3.56
C LEU A 232 -20.01 14.07 3.79
N LEU A 233 -19.68 14.97 2.86
CA LEU A 233 -19.96 16.39 2.92
C LEU A 233 -21.05 16.80 1.94
N THR A 234 -21.62 18.00 2.13
CA THR A 234 -22.46 18.64 1.10
C THR A 234 -21.59 19.05 -0.11
N GLU A 235 -22.22 19.27 -1.26
CA GLU A 235 -21.49 19.69 -2.45
C GLU A 235 -20.73 21.01 -2.24
N GLU A 236 -21.35 21.97 -1.53
CA GLU A 236 -20.75 23.27 -1.21
C GLU A 236 -19.49 23.11 -0.34
N GLN A 237 -19.60 22.30 0.72
CA GLN A 237 -18.47 21.99 1.62
C GLN A 237 -17.33 21.27 0.87
N TYR A 238 -17.70 20.32 0.02
CA TYR A 238 -16.73 19.59 -0.81
C TYR A 238 -15.97 20.53 -1.75
N GLN A 239 -16.71 21.40 -2.48
CA GLN A 239 -16.12 22.36 -3.40
C GLN A 239 -15.21 23.36 -2.69
N GLU A 240 -15.58 23.78 -1.48
CA GLU A 240 -14.75 24.66 -0.67
C GLU A 240 -13.39 24.01 -0.31
N ILE A 241 -13.40 22.74 0.06
CA ILE A 241 -12.17 21.99 0.36
C ILE A 241 -11.31 21.82 -0.90
N VAL A 242 -11.91 21.43 -2.02
CA VAL A 242 -11.17 21.23 -3.28
C VAL A 242 -10.53 22.52 -3.77
N LYS A 243 -11.20 23.68 -3.65
CA LYS A 243 -10.65 25.00 -4.03
C LYS A 243 -9.42 25.41 -3.20
N ARG A 244 -9.24 24.85 -2.00
CA ARG A 244 -8.06 25.12 -1.16
C ARG A 244 -6.82 24.32 -1.59
N ILE A 245 -6.98 23.28 -2.41
CA ILE A 245 -5.85 22.52 -2.95
C ILE A 245 -5.18 23.36 -4.04
N ARG A 246 -3.87 23.47 -3.99
CA ARG A 246 -3.10 24.20 -5.01
C ARG A 246 -3.40 23.68 -6.41
N PRO A 247 -3.59 24.57 -7.40
CA PRO A 247 -3.87 24.17 -8.77
C PRO A 247 -2.82 23.21 -9.37
N GLU A 248 -1.56 23.39 -9.03
CA GLU A 248 -0.45 22.55 -9.50
C GLU A 248 -0.58 21.11 -8.99
N ILE A 249 -1.07 20.92 -7.76
CA ILE A 249 -1.32 19.60 -7.20
C ILE A 249 -2.50 18.94 -7.90
N VAL A 250 -3.55 19.72 -8.20
CA VAL A 250 -4.73 19.23 -8.93
C VAL A 250 -4.33 18.79 -10.34
N GLU A 251 -3.51 19.57 -11.04
CA GLU A 251 -3.00 19.23 -12.37
C GLU A 251 -2.13 17.96 -12.32
N LEU A 252 -1.20 17.88 -11.36
CA LEU A 252 -0.36 16.71 -11.14
C LEU A 252 -1.20 15.45 -10.88
N TYR A 253 -2.23 15.58 -10.04
CA TYR A 253 -3.12 14.47 -9.70
C TYR A 253 -3.97 14.01 -10.89
N ASN A 254 -4.50 14.95 -11.69
CA ASN A 254 -5.23 14.62 -12.90
C ASN A 254 -4.35 13.92 -13.94
N SER A 255 -3.12 14.38 -14.12
CA SER A 255 -2.13 13.76 -15.00
C SER A 255 -1.75 12.34 -14.53
N HIS A 256 -1.60 12.15 -13.22
CA HIS A 256 -1.40 10.84 -12.60
C HIS A 256 -2.57 9.88 -12.86
N LEU A 257 -3.81 10.35 -12.67
CA LEU A 257 -5.01 9.55 -12.96
C LEU A 257 -5.09 9.18 -14.44
N LEU A 258 -4.77 10.11 -15.34
CA LEU A 258 -4.76 9.88 -16.79
C LEU A 258 -3.73 8.81 -17.15
N TYR A 259 -2.50 8.91 -16.63
CA TYR A 259 -1.43 7.94 -16.84
C TYR A 259 -1.85 6.50 -16.52
N TRP A 260 -2.49 6.28 -15.35
CA TRP A 260 -2.95 4.95 -14.96
C TRP A 260 -4.19 4.50 -15.72
N ARG A 261 -5.11 5.42 -16.04
CA ARG A 261 -6.30 5.12 -16.85
C ARG A 261 -5.95 4.63 -18.25
N GLU A 262 -4.93 5.19 -18.88
CA GLU A 262 -4.45 4.75 -20.20
C GLU A 262 -3.89 3.32 -20.19
N LYS A 263 -3.36 2.88 -19.07
CA LYS A 263 -2.82 1.53 -18.89
C LYS A 263 -3.89 0.50 -18.50
N TYR A 264 -4.91 0.94 -17.79
CA TYR A 264 -5.92 0.09 -17.20
C TYR A 264 -6.82 -0.57 -18.26
N ASN A 265 -7.06 -1.88 -18.08
CA ASN A 265 -8.01 -2.63 -18.89
C ASN A 265 -9.23 -3.02 -18.03
N PRO A 266 -10.43 -2.45 -18.27
CA PRO A 266 -11.60 -2.68 -17.43
C PRO A 266 -12.01 -4.15 -17.32
N GLY A 267 -11.94 -4.90 -18.42
CA GLY A 267 -12.30 -6.33 -18.40
C GLY A 267 -11.37 -7.17 -17.54
N MET A 268 -10.06 -6.96 -17.70
CA MET A 268 -9.07 -7.66 -16.86
C MET A 268 -9.15 -7.22 -15.40
N GLY A 269 -9.34 -5.92 -15.15
CA GLY A 269 -9.47 -5.37 -13.81
C GLY A 269 -10.69 -5.92 -13.07
N GLN A 270 -11.82 -6.10 -13.75
CA GLN A 270 -13.01 -6.71 -13.14
C GLN A 270 -12.76 -8.16 -12.71
N ILE A 271 -12.10 -8.96 -13.55
CA ILE A 271 -11.74 -10.35 -13.21
C ILE A 271 -10.77 -10.36 -12.02
N GLN A 272 -9.72 -9.56 -12.06
CA GLN A 272 -8.74 -9.45 -10.97
C GLN A 272 -9.44 -9.06 -9.66
N HIS A 273 -10.32 -8.05 -9.69
CA HIS A 273 -11.06 -7.60 -8.53
C HIS A 273 -11.94 -8.70 -7.92
N GLN A 274 -12.63 -9.50 -8.75
CA GLN A 274 -13.43 -10.62 -8.28
C GLN A 274 -12.58 -11.71 -7.61
N VAL A 275 -11.46 -12.08 -8.25
CA VAL A 275 -10.53 -13.09 -7.72
C VAL A 275 -9.91 -12.59 -6.41
N TYR A 276 -9.45 -11.34 -6.37
CA TYR A 276 -8.83 -10.76 -5.19
C TYR A 276 -9.83 -10.61 -4.03
N ASN A 277 -11.05 -10.19 -4.31
CA ASN A 277 -12.11 -10.10 -3.31
C ASN A 277 -12.49 -11.47 -2.74
N ALA A 278 -12.57 -12.50 -3.58
CA ALA A 278 -12.78 -13.89 -3.13
C ALA A 278 -11.61 -14.38 -2.25
N TYR A 279 -10.39 -14.08 -2.64
CA TYR A 279 -9.18 -14.38 -1.86
C TYR A 279 -9.18 -13.71 -0.48
N LEU A 280 -9.47 -12.42 -0.40
CA LEU A 280 -9.55 -11.68 0.87
C LEU A 280 -10.62 -12.27 1.79
N LYS A 281 -11.83 -12.52 1.27
CA LYS A 281 -12.92 -13.12 2.05
C LYS A 281 -12.60 -14.53 2.52
N GLY A 282 -11.93 -15.32 1.70
CA GLY A 282 -11.44 -16.65 2.06
C GLY A 282 -10.40 -16.64 3.19
N ASN A 283 -9.69 -15.53 3.36
CA ASN A 283 -8.71 -15.31 4.43
C ASN A 283 -9.26 -14.40 5.55
N GLN A 284 -10.56 -14.42 5.81
CA GLN A 284 -11.26 -13.74 6.92
C GLN A 284 -11.27 -12.19 6.84
N VAL A 285 -10.91 -11.59 5.72
CA VAL A 285 -11.13 -10.16 5.47
C VAL A 285 -12.57 -9.96 4.99
N SER A 286 -13.52 -9.89 5.91
CA SER A 286 -14.96 -9.85 5.61
C SER A 286 -15.38 -8.64 4.77
N SER A 287 -14.72 -7.49 4.95
CA SER A 287 -14.92 -6.27 4.15
C SER A 287 -14.44 -6.42 2.70
N GLY A 288 -13.57 -7.40 2.41
CA GLY A 288 -12.97 -7.57 1.08
C GLY A 288 -12.28 -6.29 0.63
N THR A 289 -12.53 -5.86 -0.60
CA THR A 289 -11.94 -4.63 -1.17
C THR A 289 -12.48 -3.32 -0.59
N LYS A 290 -13.58 -3.33 0.19
CA LYS A 290 -14.06 -2.14 0.92
C LYS A 290 -13.07 -1.65 1.97
N ASN A 291 -12.15 -2.51 2.41
CA ASN A 291 -11.07 -2.19 3.35
C ASN A 291 -10.23 -0.97 2.91
N TYR A 292 -10.07 -0.75 1.61
CA TYR A 292 -9.33 0.42 1.10
C TYR A 292 -9.92 1.78 1.52
N SER A 293 -11.23 1.86 1.77
CA SER A 293 -11.88 3.12 2.19
C SER A 293 -11.81 3.37 3.70
N GLU A 294 -11.42 2.37 4.49
CA GLU A 294 -11.39 2.45 5.95
C GLU A 294 -10.22 3.29 6.50
N VAL A 295 -9.19 3.53 5.70
CA VAL A 295 -7.98 4.25 6.12
C VAL A 295 -8.27 5.64 6.72
N ILE A 296 -9.28 6.35 6.20
CA ILE A 296 -9.66 7.67 6.73
C ILE A 296 -10.22 7.56 8.15
N GLY A 297 -11.01 6.52 8.43
CA GLY A 297 -11.50 6.24 9.78
C GLY A 297 -10.36 5.96 10.77
N LEU A 298 -9.33 5.23 10.33
CA LEU A 298 -8.12 4.96 11.14
C LEU A 298 -7.35 6.27 11.41
N LEU A 299 -7.20 7.14 10.41
CA LEU A 299 -6.52 8.43 10.56
C LEU A 299 -7.26 9.35 11.53
N MET A 300 -8.58 9.43 11.45
CA MET A 300 -9.39 10.20 12.39
C MET A 300 -9.27 9.68 13.82
N SER A 301 -9.26 8.34 13.99
CA SER A 301 -9.08 7.73 15.32
C SER A 301 -7.72 8.06 15.93
N LEU A 302 -6.66 8.08 15.12
CA LEU A 302 -5.33 8.49 15.56
C LEU A 302 -5.26 9.97 15.94
N GLN A 303 -5.96 10.84 15.20
CA GLN A 303 -6.00 12.28 15.49
C GLN A 303 -6.71 12.57 16.82
N GLU A 304 -7.71 11.78 17.19
CA GLU A 304 -8.42 11.90 18.48
C GLU A 304 -7.65 11.27 19.64
N ASP A 305 -6.70 10.38 19.40
CA ASP A 305 -5.89 9.74 20.43
C ASP A 305 -4.96 10.77 21.08
N ARG A 306 -5.23 11.10 22.35
CA ARG A 306 -4.45 12.07 23.13
C ARG A 306 -2.97 11.66 23.29
N ILE A 307 -2.68 10.37 23.33
CA ILE A 307 -1.31 9.86 23.46
C ILE A 307 -0.54 10.10 22.17
N PHE A 308 -1.21 10.01 21.01
CA PHE A 308 -0.61 10.32 19.71
C PHE A 308 -0.34 11.82 19.57
N GLN A 309 -1.22 12.68 20.10
CA GLN A 309 -1.04 14.14 20.09
C GLN A 309 0.08 14.62 21.04
N VAL A 310 0.23 13.99 22.23
CA VAL A 310 1.21 14.40 23.26
C VAL A 310 2.59 13.79 23.02
N GLY A 311 2.64 12.57 22.48
CA GLY A 311 3.88 11.90 22.12
C GLY A 311 3.99 11.78 20.62
N SER A 312 4.46 12.83 19.91
CA SER A 312 4.77 12.68 18.50
C SER A 312 5.83 11.60 18.32
N VAL A 313 5.37 10.35 18.24
CA VAL A 313 6.18 9.14 18.04
C VAL A 313 7.09 9.25 16.81
N LEU A 314 6.87 10.29 16.01
CA LEU A 314 7.57 10.60 14.78
C LEU A 314 8.30 11.96 14.84
N GLN A 315 8.57 12.51 16.03
CA GLN A 315 9.53 13.62 16.12
C GLN A 315 10.92 13.09 15.79
N PHE A 316 11.35 13.37 14.58
CA PHE A 316 12.75 13.23 14.21
C PHE A 316 13.57 14.22 15.06
N PRO A 317 14.70 13.79 15.65
CA PRO A 317 15.56 14.72 16.39
C PRO A 317 15.96 15.87 15.46
N GLY A 318 15.51 17.09 15.78
CA GLY A 318 15.79 18.31 15.00
C GLY A 318 14.60 19.25 14.79
N THR A 319 13.37 18.86 15.12
CA THR A 319 12.22 19.79 15.12
C THR A 319 11.93 20.27 16.54
N ALA A 320 12.73 21.21 17.04
CA ALA A 320 12.28 22.11 18.09
C ALA A 320 11.15 22.97 17.50
N LEU A 321 10.03 23.02 18.20
CA LEU A 321 8.92 23.94 17.95
C LEU A 321 9.48 25.37 17.86
N LEU A 322 9.36 26.03 16.71
CA LEU A 322 9.25 27.47 16.55
C LEU A 322 7.89 27.76 15.95
#